data_5835c66ce98065c72028ac7e875d4da9
#
_entry.id   5835c66ce98065c72028ac7e875d4da9
#
_cell.length_a   1.000
_cell.length_b   1.000
_cell.length_c   1.000
_cell.angle_alpha   90.00
_cell.angle_beta   90.00
_cell.angle_gamma   90.00
#
_symmetry.space_group_name_H-M   'P 1'
#
loop_
_entity.id
_entity.type
_entity.pdbx_description
1 polymer ?
#
loop_
_entity_poly.entity_id
_entity_poly.type
_entity_poly.pdbx_seq_one_letter_code
_entity_poly.pdbx_strand_id
1 'polypeptide(L)'
;GGGVISMVSSDDGINAGGGNDGSGMAGPWGGGFEAATDAYIHICGGTLIMNAGGDGIDSNGDLTVSGGAVYLDGPTNGGNGALDYAGEGKVTGGIVIALGSVGMASNFGSSSTQGAILCSVSSNAPAGTLVSVADESGKVLASYTSQKQFQSVLISAPGMVKGGTYTVSAGSASTEVT
;
A
#
# COMPACT_ATOMS: atom_id res chain seq x y z
N GLY A 1 -8.23 -17.97 -2.50
CA GLY A 1 -9.60 -17.80 -2.04
C GLY A 1 -10.20 -16.55 -2.62
N GLY A 2 -11.50 -16.35 -2.42
CA GLY A 2 -12.24 -15.17 -2.84
C GLY A 2 -13.00 -14.61 -1.63
N GLY A 3 -13.77 -13.57 -1.86
CA GLY A 3 -14.57 -12.88 -0.84
C GLY A 3 -14.18 -11.42 -0.71
N VAL A 4 -14.88 -10.72 0.16
CA VAL A 4 -14.63 -9.30 0.46
C VAL A 4 -14.38 -9.17 1.96
N ILE A 5 -13.29 -8.51 2.31
CA ILE A 5 -12.99 -8.09 3.68
C ILE A 5 -13.02 -6.57 3.68
N SER A 6 -13.90 -6.00 4.52
CA SER A 6 -13.94 -4.56 4.79
C SER A 6 -13.59 -4.33 6.25
N MET A 7 -12.60 -3.49 6.50
CA MET A 7 -11.99 -3.32 7.81
C MET A 7 -11.78 -1.83 8.12
N VAL A 8 -12.03 -1.48 9.38
CA VAL A 8 -11.63 -0.18 9.95
C VAL A 8 -10.87 -0.47 11.24
N SER A 9 -9.66 0.07 11.35
CA SER A 9 -8.82 -0.05 12.54
C SER A 9 -8.40 1.33 13.04
N SER A 10 -8.31 1.50 14.35
CA SER A 10 -7.73 2.71 14.98
C SER A 10 -6.20 2.67 15.01
N ASP A 11 -5.62 1.52 14.83
CA ASP A 11 -4.20 1.21 14.76
C ASP A 11 -3.92 0.48 13.45
N ASP A 12 -2.98 -0.47 13.41
CA ASP A 12 -2.65 -1.22 12.19
C ASP A 12 -3.85 -2.02 11.66
N GLY A 13 -3.93 -2.10 10.35
CA GLY A 13 -4.98 -2.85 9.67
C GLY A 13 -4.73 -4.36 9.74
N ILE A 14 -3.63 -4.81 9.13
CA ILE A 14 -3.16 -6.20 9.20
C ILE A 14 -1.73 -6.17 9.69
N ASN A 15 -1.43 -6.93 10.75
CA ASN A 15 -0.09 -7.05 11.31
C ASN A 15 0.36 -8.52 11.33
N ALA A 16 1.57 -8.78 10.87
CA ALA A 16 2.25 -10.06 10.95
C ALA A 16 3.56 -9.92 11.73
N GLY A 17 3.46 -10.06 13.06
CA GLY A 17 4.57 -9.90 14.00
C GLY A 17 5.58 -11.05 14.04
N GLY A 18 5.28 -12.21 13.42
CA GLY A 18 6.20 -13.35 13.39
C GLY A 18 6.39 -14.06 14.74
N GLY A 19 5.33 -14.28 15.49
CA GLY A 19 5.31 -15.17 16.68
C GLY A 19 6.24 -14.81 17.85
N ASN A 20 7.16 -13.90 17.66
CA ASN A 20 8.08 -13.40 18.69
C ASN A 20 8.06 -11.87 18.69
N ASP A 21 6.86 -11.34 18.70
CA ASP A 21 6.58 -9.93 18.74
C ASP A 21 7.18 -9.30 20.01
N GLY A 22 8.35 -8.69 19.87
CA GLY A 22 8.96 -7.83 20.87
C GLY A 22 8.30 -6.46 21.01
N SER A 23 7.16 -6.21 20.32
CA SER A 23 6.46 -4.92 20.30
C SER A 23 5.91 -4.52 21.68
N GLY A 24 5.84 -5.45 22.64
CA GLY A 24 5.34 -5.18 23.98
C GLY A 24 6.27 -4.44 24.92
N MET A 25 7.58 -4.30 24.64
CA MET A 25 8.54 -3.61 25.51
C MET A 25 9.78 -3.18 24.74
N ALA A 26 9.76 -2.01 24.17
CA ALA A 26 11.01 -1.30 23.92
C ALA A 26 11.62 -0.99 25.29
N GLY A 27 12.57 -1.81 25.73
CA GLY A 27 13.41 -1.49 26.87
C GLY A 27 14.18 -0.19 26.61
N PRO A 28 14.76 0.48 27.64
CA PRO A 28 15.43 1.78 27.50
C PRO A 28 16.66 1.77 26.55
N TRP A 29 16.91 0.71 25.84
CA TRP A 29 18.02 0.51 24.90
C TRP A 29 17.56 0.01 23.54
N GLY A 30 16.46 0.55 23.02
CA GLY A 30 16.03 0.44 21.62
C GLY A 30 16.37 -0.91 20.97
N GLY A 31 15.52 -1.91 21.10
CA GLY A 31 15.59 -3.09 20.24
C GLY A 31 15.37 -2.66 18.79
N GLY A 32 16.35 -2.91 17.90
CA GLY A 32 16.18 -2.64 16.50
C GLY A 32 14.99 -3.46 15.95
N PHE A 33 14.30 -2.92 14.96
CA PHE A 33 13.32 -3.65 14.17
C PHE A 33 14.08 -4.70 13.34
N GLU A 34 14.34 -5.86 13.94
CA GLU A 34 14.89 -6.99 13.18
C GLU A 34 13.75 -7.71 12.48
N ALA A 35 13.88 -7.89 11.17
CA ALA A 35 12.93 -8.66 10.39
C ALA A 35 12.75 -10.06 11.01
N ALA A 36 11.51 -10.42 11.34
CA ALA A 36 11.20 -11.78 11.75
C ALA A 36 11.24 -12.67 10.50
N THR A 37 12.16 -13.64 10.49
CA THR A 37 12.43 -14.47 9.29
C THR A 37 11.29 -15.38 8.87
N ASP A 38 10.26 -15.53 9.71
CA ASP A 38 9.07 -16.37 9.50
C ASP A 38 7.78 -15.55 9.34
N ALA A 39 7.82 -14.23 9.48
CA ALA A 39 6.68 -13.37 9.25
C ALA A 39 6.44 -13.18 7.74
N TYR A 40 5.22 -13.28 7.31
CA TYR A 40 4.83 -12.91 5.95
C TYR A 40 3.34 -12.57 5.84
N ILE A 41 3.02 -11.72 4.89
CA ILE A 41 1.64 -11.46 4.46
C ILE A 41 1.57 -11.77 2.96
N HIS A 42 0.63 -12.66 2.57
CA HIS A 42 0.40 -12.99 1.17
C HIS A 42 -1.07 -12.80 0.80
N ILE A 43 -1.32 -11.82 -0.08
CA ILE A 43 -2.64 -11.55 -0.64
C ILE A 43 -2.68 -12.14 -2.05
N CYS A 44 -3.47 -13.21 -2.25
CA CYS A 44 -3.53 -13.96 -3.51
C CYS A 44 -4.90 -13.91 -4.19
N GLY A 45 -5.89 -13.18 -3.64
CA GLY A 45 -7.23 -13.09 -4.23
C GLY A 45 -8.26 -12.45 -3.31
N GLY A 46 -9.46 -12.25 -3.81
CA GLY A 46 -10.53 -11.55 -3.10
C GLY A 46 -10.41 -10.04 -3.20
N THR A 47 -11.15 -9.33 -2.36
CA THR A 47 -11.10 -7.87 -2.24
C THR A 47 -10.89 -7.48 -0.78
N LEU A 48 -9.89 -6.67 -0.54
CA LEU A 48 -9.58 -6.07 0.77
C LEU A 48 -9.82 -4.58 0.68
N ILE A 49 -10.70 -4.06 1.51
CA ILE A 49 -10.97 -2.61 1.66
C ILE A 49 -10.63 -2.27 3.10
N MET A 50 -9.69 -1.38 3.30
CA MET A 50 -9.14 -1.11 4.62
C MET A 50 -9.02 0.39 4.88
N ASN A 51 -9.35 0.79 6.11
CA ASN A 51 -9.14 2.13 6.63
C ASN A 51 -8.43 2.01 7.98
N ALA A 52 -7.10 2.24 7.99
CA ALA A 52 -6.23 2.05 9.14
C ALA A 52 -5.74 3.39 9.71
N GLY A 53 -5.68 3.50 11.03
CA GLY A 53 -5.14 4.67 11.74
C GLY A 53 -3.63 4.61 11.92
N GLY A 54 -3.09 3.41 12.11
CA GLY A 54 -1.67 3.04 12.08
C GLY A 54 -1.24 2.57 10.70
N ASP A 55 -0.29 1.63 10.64
CA ASP A 55 0.12 1.03 9.38
C ASP A 55 -1.04 0.28 8.73
N GLY A 56 -1.16 0.41 7.42
CA GLY A 56 -2.22 -0.29 6.72
C GLY A 56 -2.00 -1.79 6.72
N ILE A 57 -0.90 -2.20 6.13
CA ILE A 57 -0.41 -3.58 6.14
C ILE A 57 1.01 -3.53 6.69
N ASP A 58 1.21 -4.15 7.86
CA ASP A 58 2.49 -4.25 8.55
C ASP A 58 2.97 -5.71 8.58
N SER A 59 4.16 -5.96 8.07
CA SER A 59 4.82 -7.26 8.11
C SER A 59 6.23 -7.13 8.65
N ASN A 60 6.53 -7.75 9.79
CA ASN A 60 7.92 -7.87 10.26
C ASN A 60 8.78 -8.79 9.37
N GLY A 61 8.26 -9.22 8.23
CA GLY A 61 8.93 -10.00 7.20
C GLY A 61 8.47 -9.58 5.82
N ASP A 62 8.09 -10.54 4.99
CA ASP A 62 7.74 -10.31 3.59
C ASP A 62 6.28 -9.88 3.40
N LEU A 63 6.04 -9.05 2.38
CA LEU A 63 4.71 -8.72 1.87
C LEU A 63 4.61 -9.09 0.38
N THR A 64 3.72 -10.00 0.03
CA THR A 64 3.46 -10.36 -1.37
C THR A 64 2.01 -10.13 -1.75
N VAL A 65 1.77 -9.43 -2.85
CA VAL A 65 0.47 -9.37 -3.51
C VAL A 65 0.58 -10.06 -4.87
N SER A 66 -0.13 -11.18 -5.03
CA SER A 66 -0.10 -11.98 -6.27
C SER A 66 -1.46 -12.02 -6.98
N GLY A 67 -2.50 -11.42 -6.40
CA GLY A 67 -3.84 -11.36 -6.98
C GLY A 67 -4.85 -10.69 -6.06
N GLY A 68 -6.07 -10.55 -6.57
CA GLY A 68 -7.13 -9.85 -5.85
C GLY A 68 -7.12 -8.34 -6.03
N ALA A 69 -7.80 -7.63 -5.15
CA ALA A 69 -7.84 -6.17 -5.13
C ALA A 69 -7.64 -5.65 -3.69
N VAL A 70 -6.69 -4.78 -3.51
CA VAL A 70 -6.35 -4.12 -2.23
C VAL A 70 -6.61 -2.63 -2.38
N TYR A 71 -7.56 -2.12 -1.61
CA TYR A 71 -7.88 -0.71 -1.50
C TYR A 71 -7.65 -0.28 -0.06
N LEU A 72 -6.68 0.58 0.15
CA LEU A 72 -6.17 0.91 1.47
C LEU A 72 -6.11 2.43 1.67
N ASP A 73 -6.88 2.91 2.64
CA ASP A 73 -6.73 4.23 3.23
C ASP A 73 -5.87 4.09 4.49
N GLY A 74 -4.59 4.35 4.36
CA GLY A 74 -3.59 4.24 5.43
C GLY A 74 -3.56 5.45 6.37
N PRO A 75 -2.47 5.63 7.13
CA PRO A 75 -2.35 6.68 8.14
C PRO A 75 -2.32 8.08 7.52
N THR A 76 -2.78 9.04 8.29
CA THR A 76 -2.67 10.48 7.96
C THR A 76 -1.53 11.17 8.70
N ASN A 77 -0.83 10.46 9.59
CA ASN A 77 0.36 10.92 10.31
C ASN A 77 1.63 10.42 9.62
N GLY A 78 2.76 11.08 9.85
CA GLY A 78 4.03 10.76 9.19
C GLY A 78 4.85 9.66 9.87
N GLY A 79 4.37 9.06 10.95
CA GLY A 79 5.07 8.03 11.71
C GLY A 79 4.72 6.59 11.29
N ASN A 80 3.76 6.43 10.38
CA ASN A 80 3.28 5.15 9.88
C ASN A 80 3.13 5.20 8.35
N GLY A 81 3.07 4.05 7.69
CA GLY A 81 2.94 3.86 6.25
C GLY A 81 1.65 3.16 5.83
N ALA A 82 1.21 3.35 4.60
CA ALA A 82 0.13 2.52 4.05
C ALA A 82 0.57 1.06 3.95
N LEU A 83 1.82 0.84 3.56
CA LEU A 83 2.51 -0.45 3.63
C LEU A 83 3.77 -0.29 4.46
N ASP A 84 3.98 -1.16 5.43
CA ASP A 84 5.23 -1.36 6.14
C ASP A 84 5.65 -2.84 6.06
N TYR A 85 6.91 -3.09 5.74
CA TYR A 85 7.46 -4.45 5.71
C TYR A 85 8.97 -4.40 5.92
N ALA A 86 9.45 -5.28 6.79
CA ALA A 86 10.87 -5.36 7.12
C ALA A 86 11.68 -6.23 6.13
N GLY A 87 11.00 -7.14 5.42
CA GLY A 87 11.59 -8.03 4.42
C GLY A 87 11.41 -7.52 3.00
N GLU A 88 10.96 -8.39 2.09
CA GLU A 88 10.72 -8.07 0.69
C GLU A 88 9.25 -7.68 0.44
N GLY A 89 9.02 -6.49 -0.12
CA GLY A 89 7.71 -6.10 -0.64
C GLY A 89 7.59 -6.44 -2.13
N LYS A 90 6.58 -7.25 -2.52
CA LYS A 90 6.49 -7.78 -3.88
C LYS A 90 5.07 -7.74 -4.43
N VAL A 91 4.90 -7.24 -5.65
CA VAL A 91 3.64 -7.34 -6.41
C VAL A 91 3.87 -8.10 -7.71
N THR A 92 3.08 -9.15 -7.93
CA THR A 92 3.15 -10.01 -9.12
C THR A 92 1.82 -10.09 -9.85
N GLY A 93 0.75 -9.55 -9.28
CA GLY A 93 -0.58 -9.53 -9.85
C GLY A 93 -1.59 -8.84 -8.93
N GLY A 94 -2.80 -8.63 -9.45
CA GLY A 94 -3.87 -7.98 -8.72
C GLY A 94 -3.85 -6.44 -8.81
N ILE A 95 -4.79 -5.82 -8.13
CA ILE A 95 -4.88 -4.35 -7.99
C ILE A 95 -4.43 -3.98 -6.58
N VAL A 96 -3.55 -2.99 -6.49
CA VAL A 96 -3.20 -2.33 -5.23
C VAL A 96 -3.37 -0.83 -5.40
N ILE A 97 -4.21 -0.21 -4.58
CA ILE A 97 -4.26 1.25 -4.41
C ILE A 97 -4.14 1.49 -2.91
N ALA A 98 -2.98 2.00 -2.49
CA ALA A 98 -2.69 2.30 -1.10
C ALA A 98 -2.38 3.79 -0.97
N LEU A 99 -3.19 4.46 -0.16
CA LEU A 99 -3.18 5.89 0.07
C LEU A 99 -2.73 6.16 1.50
N GLY A 100 -1.99 7.25 1.74
CA GLY A 100 -1.55 7.55 3.09
C GLY A 100 -0.74 8.85 3.21
N SER A 101 0.02 8.96 4.27
CA SER A 101 1.01 10.04 4.46
C SER A 101 2.22 9.82 3.56
N VAL A 102 3.05 10.85 3.40
CA VAL A 102 4.34 10.73 2.67
C VAL A 102 5.48 10.27 3.58
N GLY A 103 5.31 10.32 4.92
CA GLY A 103 6.40 10.15 5.88
C GLY A 103 7.07 8.77 5.80
N MET A 104 6.27 7.70 5.72
CA MET A 104 6.75 6.31 5.60
C MET A 104 6.17 5.63 4.35
N ALA A 105 5.90 6.40 3.28
CA ALA A 105 5.37 5.83 2.05
C ALA A 105 6.40 4.91 1.37
N SER A 106 6.05 3.65 1.20
CA SER A 106 6.91 2.61 0.62
C SER A 106 6.34 2.10 -0.70
N ASN A 107 7.22 1.83 -1.68
CA ASN A 107 6.86 1.15 -2.93
C ASN A 107 7.24 -0.32 -2.85
N PHE A 108 6.74 -1.15 -3.73
CA PHE A 108 7.18 -2.53 -3.87
C PHE A 108 8.63 -2.61 -4.40
N GLY A 109 9.31 -3.67 -4.02
CA GLY A 109 10.70 -3.93 -4.36
C GLY A 109 10.94 -4.37 -5.81
N SER A 110 12.20 -4.48 -6.17
CA SER A 110 12.67 -4.77 -7.53
C SER A 110 12.32 -6.18 -8.05
N SER A 111 12.02 -7.13 -7.17
CA SER A 111 11.58 -8.49 -7.52
C SER A 111 10.12 -8.57 -8.00
N SER A 112 9.35 -7.50 -7.88
CA SER A 112 8.00 -7.42 -8.44
C SER A 112 8.02 -7.65 -9.95
N THR A 113 7.04 -8.36 -10.48
CA THR A 113 6.88 -8.58 -11.93
C THR A 113 5.80 -7.69 -12.54
N GLN A 114 4.94 -7.11 -11.71
CA GLN A 114 3.97 -6.09 -12.12
C GLN A 114 4.54 -4.70 -11.80
N GLY A 115 4.30 -3.71 -12.65
CA GLY A 115 4.67 -2.32 -12.43
C GLY A 115 3.89 -1.72 -11.24
N ALA A 116 4.57 -0.91 -10.44
CA ALA A 116 3.96 -0.17 -9.33
C ALA A 116 4.53 1.25 -9.29
N ILE A 117 3.66 2.22 -9.08
CA ILE A 117 4.01 3.63 -9.02
C ILE A 117 3.71 4.15 -7.62
N LEU A 118 4.72 4.75 -6.99
CA LEU A 118 4.55 5.55 -5.80
C LEU A 118 4.77 7.02 -6.16
N CYS A 119 3.77 7.84 -5.92
CA CYS A 119 3.87 9.29 -6.12
C CYS A 119 3.21 10.04 -4.96
N SER A 120 3.56 11.32 -4.82
CA SER A 120 2.95 12.22 -3.85
C SER A 120 2.06 13.25 -4.53
N VAL A 121 1.03 13.70 -3.84
CA VAL A 121 0.23 14.86 -4.23
C VAL A 121 0.78 16.12 -3.56
N SER A 122 0.71 17.25 -4.26
CA SER A 122 1.35 18.51 -3.81
C SER A 122 0.70 19.14 -2.56
N SER A 123 -0.52 18.71 -2.23
CA SER A 123 -1.25 19.09 -1.02
C SER A 123 -2.12 17.93 -0.58
N ASN A 124 -2.57 17.92 0.68
CA ASN A 124 -3.48 16.88 1.15
C ASN A 124 -4.71 16.78 0.24
N ALA A 125 -4.86 15.66 -0.44
CA ALA A 125 -6.09 15.34 -1.15
C ALA A 125 -7.17 14.98 -0.13
N PRO A 126 -8.38 15.56 -0.18
CA PRO A 126 -9.42 15.30 0.80
C PRO A 126 -10.04 13.90 0.62
N ALA A 127 -10.73 13.42 1.65
CA ALA A 127 -11.61 12.26 1.53
C ALA A 127 -12.62 12.47 0.38
N GLY A 128 -12.99 11.39 -0.30
CA GLY A 128 -13.84 11.43 -1.48
C GLY A 128 -13.10 11.73 -2.80
N THR A 129 -11.77 11.87 -2.76
CA THR A 129 -10.98 12.06 -3.97
C THR A 129 -10.89 10.76 -4.77
N LEU A 130 -11.26 10.81 -6.05
CA LEU A 130 -11.05 9.69 -6.98
C LEU A 130 -9.57 9.62 -7.37
N VAL A 131 -8.95 8.47 -7.12
CA VAL A 131 -7.60 8.13 -7.58
C VAL A 131 -7.71 7.12 -8.70
N SER A 132 -6.91 7.28 -9.75
CA SER A 132 -6.88 6.32 -10.87
C SER A 132 -5.51 6.27 -11.54
N VAL A 133 -5.26 5.15 -12.23
CA VAL A 133 -4.14 5.01 -13.15
C VAL A 133 -4.67 4.64 -14.53
N ALA A 134 -4.16 5.31 -15.57
CA ALA A 134 -4.45 5.01 -16.97
C ALA A 134 -3.17 4.73 -17.74
N ASP A 135 -3.26 3.89 -18.75
CA ASP A 135 -2.17 3.65 -19.71
C ASP A 135 -2.03 4.78 -20.75
N GLU A 136 -1.02 4.70 -21.60
CA GLU A 136 -0.76 5.69 -22.66
C GLU A 136 -1.93 5.90 -23.64
N SER A 137 -2.84 4.93 -23.76
CA SER A 137 -4.04 5.05 -24.58
C SER A 137 -5.17 5.82 -23.87
N GLY A 138 -5.00 6.15 -22.60
CA GLY A 138 -6.03 6.73 -21.74
C GLY A 138 -6.99 5.70 -21.12
N LYS A 139 -6.74 4.41 -21.30
CA LYS A 139 -7.55 3.35 -20.68
C LYS A 139 -7.26 3.29 -19.19
N VAL A 140 -8.28 3.48 -18.37
CA VAL A 140 -8.16 3.33 -16.91
C VAL A 140 -7.95 1.85 -16.57
N LEU A 141 -6.86 1.56 -15.86
CA LEU A 141 -6.49 0.21 -15.41
C LEU A 141 -7.03 -0.08 -14.00
N ALA A 142 -7.04 0.92 -13.12
CA ALA A 142 -7.61 0.82 -11.79
C ALA A 142 -8.05 2.19 -11.29
N SER A 143 -9.04 2.20 -10.38
CA SER A 143 -9.49 3.41 -9.70
C SER A 143 -10.07 3.09 -8.32
N TYR A 144 -10.00 4.07 -7.41
CA TYR A 144 -10.54 3.99 -6.06
C TYR A 144 -10.90 5.38 -5.55
N THR A 145 -11.97 5.49 -4.78
CA THR A 145 -12.35 6.74 -4.11
C THR A 145 -11.91 6.68 -2.65
N SER A 146 -11.04 7.60 -2.24
CA SER A 146 -10.48 7.63 -0.89
C SER A 146 -11.54 7.84 0.19
N GLN A 147 -11.39 7.19 1.33
CA GLN A 147 -12.24 7.38 2.51
C GLN A 147 -11.65 8.41 3.49
N LYS A 148 -10.35 8.69 3.38
CA LYS A 148 -9.62 9.69 4.18
C LYS A 148 -8.83 10.65 3.30
N GLN A 149 -8.31 11.70 3.91
CA GLN A 149 -7.29 12.53 3.26
C GLN A 149 -5.99 11.75 3.11
N PHE A 150 -5.22 12.07 2.08
CA PHE A 150 -3.93 11.44 1.79
C PHE A 150 -2.96 12.41 1.11
N GLN A 151 -1.67 12.04 1.11
CA GLN A 151 -0.57 12.76 0.46
C GLN A 151 0.23 11.88 -0.47
N SER A 152 0.17 10.55 -0.31
CA SER A 152 0.86 9.57 -1.14
C SER A 152 -0.13 8.62 -1.81
N VAL A 153 0.23 8.18 -3.00
CA VAL A 153 -0.51 7.19 -3.80
C VAL A 153 0.48 6.13 -4.23
N LEU A 154 0.30 4.91 -3.72
CA LEU A 154 0.90 3.71 -4.30
C LEU A 154 -0.16 3.03 -5.15
N ILE A 155 0.12 2.78 -6.42
CA ILE A 155 -0.82 2.15 -7.33
C ILE A 155 -0.12 1.12 -8.21
N SER A 156 -0.75 -0.06 -8.31
CA SER A 156 -0.34 -1.15 -9.18
C SER A 156 -1.59 -1.85 -9.71
N ALA A 157 -1.61 -2.19 -10.99
CA ALA A 157 -2.76 -2.83 -11.63
C ALA A 157 -2.30 -3.80 -12.73
N PRO A 158 -3.13 -4.80 -13.06
CA PRO A 158 -2.86 -5.68 -14.19
C PRO A 158 -2.66 -4.89 -15.49
N GLY A 159 -1.61 -5.21 -16.23
CA GLY A 159 -1.20 -4.47 -17.43
C GLY A 159 -0.13 -3.42 -17.17
N MET A 160 0.14 -3.04 -15.93
CA MET A 160 1.29 -2.21 -15.61
C MET A 160 2.58 -3.02 -15.67
N VAL A 161 3.56 -2.50 -16.41
CA VAL A 161 4.90 -3.09 -16.58
C VAL A 161 5.96 -2.10 -16.12
N LYS A 162 7.10 -2.59 -15.68
CA LYS A 162 8.24 -1.74 -15.31
C LYS A 162 8.75 -0.96 -16.51
N GLY A 163 8.99 0.34 -16.32
CA GLY A 163 9.42 1.24 -17.38
C GLY A 163 8.32 1.60 -18.39
N GLY A 164 7.07 1.22 -18.15
CA GLY A 164 5.92 1.72 -18.90
C GLY A 164 5.51 3.10 -18.41
N THR A 165 4.89 3.88 -19.29
CA THR A 165 4.38 5.23 -19.00
C THR A 165 2.90 5.17 -18.64
N TYR A 166 2.53 5.83 -17.57
CA TYR A 166 1.16 5.84 -17.03
C TYR A 166 0.78 7.23 -16.53
N THR A 167 -0.50 7.56 -16.60
CA THR A 167 -1.05 8.75 -15.97
C THR A 167 -1.71 8.37 -14.65
N VAL A 168 -1.18 8.89 -13.54
CA VAL A 168 -1.81 8.80 -12.22
C VAL A 168 -2.58 10.08 -11.95
N SER A 169 -3.85 9.95 -11.57
CA SER A 169 -4.75 11.07 -11.28
C SER A 169 -5.27 10.99 -9.85
N ALA A 170 -5.39 12.15 -9.19
CA ALA A 170 -6.02 12.32 -7.89
C ALA A 170 -6.92 13.56 -7.94
N GLY A 171 -8.24 13.35 -8.05
CA GLY A 171 -9.20 14.41 -8.31
C GLY A 171 -8.93 15.12 -9.65
N SER A 172 -8.68 16.43 -9.60
CA SER A 172 -8.34 17.22 -10.80
C SER A 172 -6.84 17.26 -11.11
N ALA A 173 -5.98 16.77 -10.21
CA ALA A 173 -4.54 16.71 -10.44
C ALA A 173 -4.19 15.40 -11.18
N SER A 174 -3.23 15.49 -12.09
CA SER A 174 -2.68 14.31 -12.77
C SER A 174 -1.20 14.50 -13.04
N THR A 175 -0.48 13.38 -13.09
CA THR A 175 0.94 13.35 -13.45
C THR A 175 1.23 12.14 -14.32
N GLU A 176 2.11 12.31 -15.30
CA GLU A 176 2.66 11.22 -16.06
C GLU A 176 3.91 10.69 -15.34
N VAL A 177 4.01 9.36 -15.24
CA VAL A 177 5.07 8.65 -14.55
C VAL A 177 5.56 7.49 -15.42
N THR A 178 6.86 7.31 -15.49
CA THR A 178 7.51 6.20 -16.22
C THR A 178 8.31 5.33 -15.27
#